data_9b5653ef80b5421a49d197a534b86968
#
_entry.id   9b5653ef80b5421a49d197a534b86968
#
_cell.length_a   1.000
_cell.length_b   1.000
_cell.length_c   1.000
_cell.angle_alpha   90.00
_cell.angle_beta   90.00
_cell.angle_gamma   90.00
#
_symmetry.space_group_name_H-M   'P 1'
#
loop_
_entity.id
_entity.type
_entity.pdbx_description
1 polymer ?
#
loop_
_entity_poly.entity_id
_entity_poly.type
_entity_poly.pdbx_seq_one_letter_code
_entity_poly.pdbx_strand_id
1 'polypeptide(L)'
;MAQALIVIDIQEGLVKENPYNAKNFISNTKAIIQHFRDQNIEVIFIRHSEDEGLLATRSDNWQVYHELKPQENEKIFNKYYNSIFKDTELKEYLNRKNITDLT
;
A
#
# COMPACT_ATOMS: atom_id res chain seq x y z
N MET A 1 12.98 7.06 -16.96
CA MET A 1 11.71 7.30 -16.27
C MET A 1 11.59 6.35 -15.09
N ALA A 2 11.23 6.91 -13.95
CA ALA A 2 11.08 6.09 -12.74
C ALA A 2 9.72 5.40 -12.71
N GLN A 3 9.70 4.20 -12.14
CA GLN A 3 8.50 3.39 -11.97
C GLN A 3 8.23 3.19 -10.49
N ALA A 4 6.99 2.88 -10.15
CA ALA A 4 6.62 2.48 -8.80
C ALA A 4 5.46 1.48 -8.82
N LEU A 5 5.47 0.58 -7.85
CA LEU A 5 4.35 -0.30 -7.55
C LEU A 5 3.54 0.35 -6.41
N ILE A 6 2.26 0.50 -6.61
CA ILE A 6 1.36 1.03 -5.59
C ILE A 6 0.53 -0.11 -5.02
N VAL A 7 0.65 -0.33 -3.71
CA VAL A 7 -0.09 -1.37 -2.99
C VAL A 7 -1.16 -0.67 -2.16
N ILE A 8 -2.43 -0.89 -2.51
CA ILE A 8 -3.55 -0.14 -1.96
C ILE A 8 -4.46 -1.03 -1.11
N ASP A 9 -4.74 -0.59 0.13
CA ASP A 9 -5.75 -1.20 1.00
C ASP A 9 -5.50 -2.65 1.40
N ILE A 10 -4.25 -3.11 1.38
CA ILE A 10 -3.93 -4.44 1.90
C ILE A 10 -3.53 -4.28 3.36
N GLN A 11 -4.56 -4.21 4.20
CA GLN A 11 -4.46 -3.90 5.62
C GLN A 11 -4.99 -5.05 6.46
N GLU A 12 -4.52 -5.15 7.71
CA GLU A 12 -4.85 -6.25 8.61
C GLU A 12 -6.36 -6.50 8.71
N GLY A 13 -7.14 -5.44 8.92
CA GLY A 13 -8.59 -5.57 9.09
C GLY A 13 -9.29 -6.07 7.84
N LEU A 14 -8.87 -5.60 6.68
CA LEU A 14 -9.50 -5.98 5.41
C LEU A 14 -9.17 -7.42 5.03
N VAL A 15 -7.95 -7.86 5.30
CA VAL A 15 -7.55 -9.26 5.06
C VAL A 15 -8.33 -10.19 5.98
N LYS A 16 -8.51 -9.82 7.24
CA LYS A 16 -9.27 -10.62 8.21
C LYS A 16 -10.74 -10.79 7.83
N GLU A 17 -11.34 -9.77 7.23
CA GLU A 17 -12.77 -9.80 6.86
C GLU A 17 -13.05 -10.62 5.61
N ASN A 18 -12.04 -10.91 4.82
CA ASN A 18 -12.24 -11.59 3.54
C ASN A 18 -11.36 -12.84 3.45
N PRO A 19 -11.66 -13.89 4.22
CA PRO A 19 -10.82 -15.08 4.27
C PRO A 19 -10.85 -15.92 2.98
N TYR A 20 -11.88 -15.76 2.15
CA TYR A 20 -11.96 -16.48 0.88
C TYR A 20 -10.89 -15.97 -0.07
N ASN A 21 -10.08 -16.87 -0.56
CA ASN A 21 -8.98 -16.56 -1.50
C ASN A 21 -7.90 -15.64 -0.93
N ALA A 22 -7.99 -15.26 0.35
CA ALA A 22 -7.01 -14.37 0.95
C ALA A 22 -5.59 -14.95 0.85
N LYS A 23 -5.46 -16.26 1.07
CA LYS A 23 -4.17 -16.93 1.00
C LYS A 23 -3.54 -16.80 -0.38
N ASN A 24 -4.28 -17.08 -1.44
CA ASN A 24 -3.78 -16.97 -2.81
C ASN A 24 -3.51 -15.50 -3.18
N PHE A 25 -4.43 -14.61 -2.80
CA PHE A 25 -4.26 -13.19 -3.06
C PHE A 25 -3.00 -12.64 -2.39
N ILE A 26 -2.79 -12.96 -1.13
CA ILE A 26 -1.61 -12.50 -0.39
C ILE A 26 -0.33 -13.12 -0.97
N SER A 27 -0.36 -14.41 -1.30
CA SER A 27 0.79 -15.07 -1.91
C SER A 27 1.19 -14.42 -3.23
N ASN A 28 0.20 -14.13 -4.10
CA ASN A 28 0.44 -13.46 -5.37
C ASN A 28 0.96 -12.03 -5.18
N THR A 29 0.40 -11.32 -4.20
CA THR A 29 0.81 -9.96 -3.89
C THR A 29 2.26 -9.93 -3.40
N LYS A 30 2.63 -10.87 -2.52
CA LYS A 30 4.01 -10.97 -2.02
C LYS A 30 4.99 -11.23 -3.17
N ALA A 31 4.59 -12.09 -4.10
CA ALA A 31 5.45 -12.41 -5.26
C ALA A 31 5.65 -11.16 -6.15
N ILE A 32 4.59 -10.40 -6.39
CA ILE A 32 4.66 -9.18 -7.18
C ILE A 32 5.55 -8.14 -6.48
N ILE A 33 5.35 -7.93 -5.19
CA ILE A 33 6.15 -6.98 -4.42
C ILE A 33 7.63 -7.37 -4.48
N GLN A 34 7.93 -8.65 -4.28
CA GLN A 34 9.31 -9.13 -4.31
C GLN A 34 9.94 -8.93 -5.69
N HIS A 35 9.17 -9.19 -6.75
CA HIS A 35 9.66 -8.97 -8.11
C HIS A 35 10.08 -7.50 -8.32
N PHE A 36 9.24 -6.55 -7.89
CA PHE A 36 9.56 -5.13 -8.03
C PHE A 36 10.76 -4.74 -7.17
N ARG A 37 10.85 -5.28 -5.95
CA ARG A 37 12.02 -5.05 -5.09
C ARG A 37 13.31 -5.56 -5.73
N ASP A 38 13.25 -6.73 -6.34
CA ASP A 38 14.42 -7.33 -7.02
C ASP A 38 14.88 -6.50 -8.23
N GLN A 39 13.96 -5.77 -8.84
CA GLN A 39 14.26 -4.87 -9.96
C GLN A 39 14.65 -3.47 -9.49
N ASN A 40 14.76 -3.25 -8.18
CA ASN A 40 15.02 -1.93 -7.58
C ASN A 40 13.96 -0.88 -7.95
N ILE A 41 12.73 -1.33 -8.15
CA ILE A 41 11.59 -0.45 -8.43
C ILE A 41 10.93 -0.12 -7.11
N GLU A 42 10.62 1.15 -6.91
CA GLU A 42 10.05 1.63 -5.65
C GLU A 42 8.68 1.01 -5.39
N VAL A 43 8.44 0.61 -4.13
CA VAL A 43 7.16 0.08 -3.67
C VAL A 43 6.58 1.09 -2.68
N ILE A 44 5.33 1.48 -2.92
CA ILE A 44 4.62 2.46 -2.10
C ILE A 44 3.34 1.82 -1.58
N PHE A 45 3.12 1.92 -0.28
CA PHE A 45 1.91 1.37 0.36
C PHE A 45 0.94 2.51 0.66
N ILE A 46 -0.34 2.26 0.39
CA ILE A 46 -1.41 3.23 0.67
C ILE A 46 -2.38 2.57 1.65
N ARG A 47 -2.61 3.23 2.80
CA ARG A 47 -3.58 2.78 3.79
C ARG A 47 -4.82 3.65 3.74
N HIS A 48 -5.98 3.02 3.69
CA HIS A 48 -7.23 3.73 3.90
C HIS A 48 -7.38 4.02 5.39
N SER A 49 -7.71 5.25 5.75
CA SER A 49 -7.77 5.69 7.14
C SER A 49 -9.17 6.23 7.45
N GLU A 50 -9.64 5.91 8.65
CA GLU A 50 -10.93 6.37 9.15
C GLU A 50 -10.76 6.96 10.54
N ASP A 51 -11.68 7.85 10.94
CA ASP A 51 -11.64 8.42 12.29
C ASP A 51 -12.02 7.38 13.33
N GLU A 52 -12.96 6.49 12.98
CA GLU A 52 -13.41 5.41 13.84
C GLU A 52 -13.80 4.21 12.98
N GLY A 53 -14.04 3.07 13.59
CA GLY A 53 -14.43 1.86 12.87
C GLY A 53 -13.27 0.92 12.63
N LEU A 54 -13.44 0.01 11.66
CA LEU A 54 -12.48 -1.07 11.40
C LEU A 54 -11.09 -0.55 11.05
N LEU A 55 -11.03 0.50 10.25
CA LEU A 55 -9.74 1.07 9.79
C LEU A 55 -9.42 2.39 10.49
N ALA A 56 -9.80 2.49 11.77
CA ALA A 56 -9.49 3.68 12.56
C ALA A 56 -7.98 3.88 12.66
N THR A 57 -7.55 5.11 12.42
CA THR A 57 -6.13 5.48 12.46
C THR A 57 -5.49 5.02 13.79
N ARG A 58 -4.33 4.39 13.68
CA ARG A 58 -3.55 3.82 14.79
C ARG A 58 -4.08 2.51 15.36
N SER A 59 -5.18 1.96 14.84
CA SER A 59 -5.61 0.63 15.26
C SER A 59 -4.75 -0.44 14.57
N ASP A 60 -4.75 -1.65 15.12
CA ASP A 60 -4.04 -2.78 14.50
C ASP A 60 -4.59 -3.10 13.12
N ASN A 61 -5.91 -3.01 12.96
CA ASN A 61 -6.57 -3.32 11.68
C ASN A 61 -6.22 -2.32 10.58
N TRP A 62 -5.77 -1.14 10.95
CA TRP A 62 -5.35 -0.08 10.03
C TRP A 62 -3.99 -0.36 9.38
N GLN A 63 -3.13 -1.10 10.05
CA GLN A 63 -1.77 -1.33 9.57
C GLN A 63 -1.73 -2.13 8.28
N VAL A 64 -0.68 -1.92 7.48
CA VAL A 64 -0.41 -2.77 6.32
C VAL A 64 -0.31 -4.21 6.80
N TYR A 65 -0.89 -5.14 6.03
CA TYR A 65 -0.88 -6.55 6.40
C TYR A 65 0.56 -7.01 6.68
N HIS A 66 0.75 -7.64 7.84
CA HIS A 66 2.09 -7.91 8.37
C HIS A 66 2.98 -8.76 7.45
N GLU A 67 2.38 -9.65 6.66
CA GLU A 67 3.17 -10.50 5.76
C GLU A 67 3.79 -9.76 4.58
N LEU A 68 3.33 -8.54 4.28
CA LEU A 68 3.90 -7.74 3.21
C LEU A 68 5.22 -7.08 3.61
N LYS A 69 5.47 -6.94 4.90
CA LYS A 69 6.73 -6.46 5.49
C LYS A 69 7.28 -5.20 4.80
N PRO A 70 6.56 -4.06 4.90
CA PRO A 70 7.09 -2.81 4.34
C PRO A 70 8.49 -2.53 4.89
N GLN A 71 9.41 -2.17 4.00
CA GLN A 71 10.79 -1.90 4.37
C GLN A 71 10.96 -0.45 4.79
N GLU A 72 12.04 -0.13 5.50
CA GLU A 72 12.31 1.22 6.01
C GLU A 72 12.31 2.28 4.91
N ASN A 73 12.84 1.94 3.75
CA ASN A 73 12.94 2.86 2.63
C ASN A 73 11.66 2.93 1.79
N GLU A 74 10.66 2.14 2.13
CA GLU A 74 9.38 2.13 1.41
C GLU A 74 8.40 3.07 2.09
N LYS A 75 7.73 3.91 1.31
CA LYS A 75 6.81 4.90 1.86
C LYS A 75 5.42 4.30 2.10
N ILE A 76 4.79 4.76 3.15
CA ILE A 76 3.39 4.43 3.47
C ILE A 76 2.63 5.76 3.54
N PHE A 77 1.62 5.90 2.69
CA PHE A 77 0.75 7.08 2.69
C PHE A 77 -0.63 6.70 3.18
N ASN A 78 -1.32 7.62 3.80
CA ASN A 78 -2.67 7.43 4.31
C ASN A 78 -3.65 8.18 3.42
N LYS A 79 -4.75 7.54 3.06
CA LYS A 79 -5.82 8.22 2.33
C LYS A 79 -7.09 8.21 3.17
N TYR A 80 -7.82 9.31 3.09
CA TYR A 80 -9.11 9.45 3.78
C TYR A 80 -10.28 9.43 2.79
N TYR A 81 -9.97 9.33 1.49
CA TYR A 81 -10.94 9.31 0.41
C TYR A 81 -10.67 8.11 -0.49
N ASN A 82 -11.63 7.79 -1.34
CA ASN A 82 -11.49 6.65 -2.24
C ASN A 82 -10.44 6.85 -3.33
N SER A 83 -10.01 8.07 -3.57
CA SER A 83 -8.98 8.37 -4.56
C SER A 83 -7.67 8.71 -3.88
N ILE A 84 -6.58 8.03 -4.25
CA ILE A 84 -5.24 8.32 -3.76
C ILE A 84 -4.74 9.68 -4.24
N PHE A 85 -5.29 10.18 -5.35
CA PHE A 85 -4.84 11.45 -5.93
C PHE A 85 -5.56 12.68 -5.35
N LYS A 86 -6.54 12.47 -4.47
CA LYS A 86 -7.09 13.58 -3.68
C LYS A 86 -6.14 14.03 -2.59
N ASP A 87 -5.22 13.15 -2.19
CA ASP A 87 -4.20 13.49 -1.23
C ASP A 87 -2.99 14.06 -1.98
N THR A 88 -2.67 15.31 -1.70
CA THR A 88 -1.57 16.00 -2.37
C THR A 88 -0.19 15.44 -2.00
N GLU A 89 -0.06 14.79 -0.84
CA GLU A 89 1.22 14.22 -0.40
C GLU A 89 1.76 13.19 -1.38
N LEU A 90 0.93 12.23 -1.78
CA LEU A 90 1.37 11.21 -2.72
C LEU A 90 1.72 11.83 -4.06
N LYS A 91 0.88 12.72 -4.56
CA LYS A 91 1.10 13.39 -5.84
C LYS A 91 2.43 14.16 -5.84
N GLU A 92 2.68 14.91 -4.77
CA GLU A 92 3.93 15.66 -4.63
C GLU A 92 5.13 14.73 -4.55
N TYR A 93 5.00 13.61 -3.84
CA TYR A 93 6.08 12.63 -3.73
C TYR A 93 6.42 12.05 -5.10
N LEU A 94 5.41 11.65 -5.88
CA LEU A 94 5.62 11.08 -7.21
C LEU A 94 6.30 12.10 -8.14
N ASN A 95 5.85 13.35 -8.09
CA ASN A 95 6.46 14.41 -8.89
C ASN A 95 7.91 14.66 -8.51
N ARG A 96 8.20 14.70 -7.22
CA ARG A 96 9.55 14.96 -6.71
C ARG A 96 10.53 13.85 -7.10
N LYS A 97 10.06 12.63 -7.21
CA LYS A 97 10.86 11.46 -7.59
C LYS A 97 10.86 11.19 -9.09
N ASN A 98 10.16 12.02 -9.86
CA ASN A 98 9.98 11.82 -11.30
C ASN A 98 9.39 10.44 -11.65
N ILE A 99 8.48 9.96 -10.81
CA ILE A 99 7.79 8.70 -11.05
C ILE A 99 6.63 8.95 -12.00
N THR A 100 6.70 8.35 -13.18
CA THR A 100 5.69 8.54 -14.22
C THR A 100 4.93 7.25 -14.58
N ASP A 101 5.50 6.10 -14.23
CA ASP A 101 4.88 4.81 -14.51
C ASP A 101 4.44 4.14 -13.21
N LEU A 102 3.13 3.90 -13.07
CA LEU A 102 2.56 3.24 -11.90
C LEU A 102 1.97 1.88 -12.26
N THR A 103 2.15 0.94 -11.38
CA THR A 103 1.56 -0.40 -11.49
C THR A 103 0.67 -0.71 -10.32
#